data_228baf25b368da3ce2868f8dfcb0c045
#
_entry.id   228baf25b368da3ce2868f8dfcb0c045
#
_cell.length_a   1.000
_cell.length_b   1.000
_cell.length_c   1.000
_cell.angle_alpha   90.00
_cell.angle_beta   90.00
_cell.angle_gamma   90.00
#
_symmetry.space_group_name_H-M   'P 1'
#
loop_
_entity.id
_entity.type
_entity.pdbx_description
1 polymer ?
#
loop_
_entity_poly.entity_id
_entity_poly.type
_entity_poly.pdbx_seq_one_letter_code
_entity_poly.pdbx_strand_id
1 'polypeptide(L)'
;MCANFKPVTLAQVQQFGLPEIPFDYVEEVYPGYELPLLFKSNIGFEWRKVHFGLILKWAEDKSIASKTYNARSETLLQKASFIEATSKYQFGVIPVFEFYESKYIEQKPQRWGLDDRMGRLFLLVHFMKSVV
;
A
#
# COMPACT_ATOMS: atom_id res chain seq x y z
N MET A 1 9.22 7.63 6.21
CA MET A 1 8.30 7.37 5.08
C MET A 1 8.58 5.98 4.53
N CYS A 2 7.57 5.13 4.52
CA CYS A 2 7.70 3.75 4.04
C CYS A 2 7.93 3.74 2.52
N ALA A 3 9.11 3.31 2.09
CA ALA A 3 9.47 3.21 0.67
C ALA A 3 9.35 1.78 0.14
N ASN A 4 9.32 0.78 1.01
CA ASN A 4 9.06 -0.60 0.66
C ASN A 4 8.64 -1.44 1.85
N PHE A 5 7.96 -2.53 1.58
CA PHE A 5 7.40 -3.44 2.59
C PHE A 5 7.15 -4.83 2.02
N LYS A 6 6.92 -5.78 2.93
CA LYS A 6 6.47 -7.13 2.58
C LYS A 6 4.99 -7.28 2.90
N PRO A 7 4.13 -7.47 1.90
CA PRO A 7 2.71 -7.73 2.11
C PRO A 7 2.50 -9.04 2.86
N VAL A 8 1.28 -9.23 3.35
CA VAL A 8 0.84 -10.48 3.96
C VAL A 8 1.15 -11.70 3.08
N THR A 9 1.64 -12.77 3.69
CA THR A 9 1.87 -14.04 3.01
C THR A 9 0.58 -14.86 2.90
N LEU A 10 0.52 -15.84 1.99
CA LEU A 10 -0.63 -16.74 1.87
C LEU A 10 -0.91 -17.51 3.18
N ALA A 11 0.13 -17.93 3.88
CA ALA A 11 -0.01 -18.56 5.19
C ALA A 11 -0.67 -17.63 6.23
N GLN A 12 -0.30 -16.35 6.24
CA GLN A 12 -0.91 -15.35 7.12
C GLN A 12 -2.35 -15.01 6.71
N VAL A 13 -2.67 -15.00 5.42
CA VAL A 13 -4.04 -14.83 4.92
C VAL A 13 -4.95 -15.90 5.55
N GLN A 14 -4.52 -17.16 5.56
CA GLN A 14 -5.25 -18.26 6.20
C GLN A 14 -5.29 -18.11 7.72
N GLN A 15 -4.17 -17.82 8.35
CA GLN A 15 -4.04 -17.65 9.79
C GLN A 15 -4.99 -16.57 10.35
N PHE A 16 -5.13 -15.45 9.63
CA PHE A 16 -5.98 -14.32 10.04
C PHE A 16 -7.42 -14.41 9.51
N GLY A 17 -7.79 -15.51 8.85
CA GLY A 17 -9.15 -15.70 8.32
C GLY A 17 -9.54 -14.68 7.25
N LEU A 18 -8.57 -14.16 6.50
CA LEU A 18 -8.83 -13.25 5.38
C LEU A 18 -9.30 -14.03 4.15
N PRO A 19 -10.04 -13.41 3.24
CA PRO A 19 -10.38 -14.03 1.96
C PRO A 19 -9.13 -14.49 1.20
N GLU A 20 -9.24 -15.54 0.41
CA GLU A 20 -8.15 -15.98 -0.47
C GLU A 20 -7.79 -14.90 -1.49
N ILE A 21 -6.49 -14.67 -1.72
CA ILE A 21 -6.01 -13.72 -2.73
C ILE A 21 -6.06 -14.39 -4.10
N PRO A 22 -6.88 -13.90 -5.05
CA PRO A 22 -7.13 -14.58 -6.32
C PRO A 22 -6.10 -14.28 -7.40
N PHE A 23 -4.92 -13.80 -7.04
CA PHE A 23 -3.84 -13.44 -7.99
C PHE A 23 -2.47 -13.51 -7.32
N ASP A 24 -1.43 -13.68 -8.15
CA ASP A 24 -0.04 -13.65 -7.70
C ASP A 24 0.42 -12.22 -7.42
N TYR A 25 1.33 -12.08 -6.46
CA TYR A 25 1.97 -10.83 -6.09
C TYR A 25 3.40 -11.08 -5.59
N VAL A 26 4.21 -10.03 -5.59
CA VAL A 26 5.61 -10.08 -5.17
C VAL A 26 5.75 -10.12 -3.65
N GLU A 27 6.82 -10.75 -3.16
CA GLU A 27 7.11 -10.85 -1.73
C GLU A 27 7.53 -9.52 -1.11
N GLU A 28 8.12 -8.62 -1.90
CA GLU A 28 8.57 -7.31 -1.47
C GLU A 28 8.16 -6.25 -2.49
N VAL A 29 7.48 -5.22 -2.02
CA VAL A 29 6.86 -4.17 -2.84
C VAL A 29 7.67 -2.89 -2.76
N TYR A 30 7.92 -2.29 -3.93
CA TYR A 30 8.51 -0.97 -4.12
C TYR A 30 7.53 -0.05 -4.85
N PRO A 31 7.73 1.29 -4.81
CA PRO A 31 6.88 2.20 -5.56
C PRO A 31 6.74 1.81 -7.04
N GLY A 32 5.52 1.77 -7.54
CA GLY A 32 5.18 1.34 -8.89
C GLY A 32 4.89 -0.16 -9.05
N TYR A 33 5.22 -0.98 -8.07
CA TYR A 33 4.89 -2.42 -8.10
C TYR A 33 3.41 -2.66 -7.86
N GLU A 34 2.93 -3.79 -8.33
CA GLU A 34 1.58 -4.28 -8.04
C GLU A 34 1.55 -5.01 -6.69
N LEU A 35 0.45 -4.84 -5.97
CA LEU A 35 0.27 -5.37 -4.62
C LEU A 35 -1.20 -5.71 -4.32
N PRO A 36 -1.46 -6.61 -3.34
CA PRO A 36 -2.81 -6.91 -2.89
C PRO A 36 -3.32 -5.83 -1.93
N LEU A 37 -4.48 -5.28 -2.23
CA LEU A 37 -5.21 -4.34 -1.37
C LEU A 37 -6.52 -4.96 -0.95
N LEU A 38 -6.80 -4.96 0.35
CA LEU A 38 -8.06 -5.41 0.93
C LEU A 38 -9.01 -4.22 1.07
N PHE A 39 -10.21 -4.35 0.55
CA PHE A 39 -11.25 -3.34 0.68
C PHE A 39 -12.59 -3.96 1.01
N LYS A 40 -13.50 -3.15 1.53
CA LYS A 40 -14.87 -3.58 1.81
C LYS A 40 -15.79 -3.18 0.66
N SER A 41 -16.44 -4.17 0.06
CA SER A 41 -17.48 -3.99 -0.94
C SER A 41 -18.86 -4.27 -0.34
N ASN A 42 -19.89 -4.24 -1.18
CA ASN A 42 -21.25 -4.56 -0.76
C ASN A 42 -21.45 -6.05 -0.39
N ILE A 43 -20.57 -6.92 -0.86
CA ILE A 43 -20.63 -8.37 -0.60
C ILE A 43 -19.64 -8.84 0.49
N GLY A 44 -18.82 -7.96 1.02
CA GLY A 44 -17.84 -8.28 2.05
C GLY A 44 -16.45 -7.76 1.77
N PHE A 45 -15.43 -8.37 2.37
CA PHE A 45 -14.05 -8.04 2.10
C PHE A 45 -13.56 -8.73 0.83
N GLU A 46 -12.91 -7.96 -0.02
CA GLU A 46 -12.38 -8.40 -1.30
C GLU A 46 -10.96 -7.90 -1.52
N TRP A 47 -10.19 -8.64 -2.33
CA TRP A 47 -8.87 -8.23 -2.77
C TRP A 47 -8.90 -7.58 -4.14
N ARG A 48 -8.09 -6.54 -4.29
CA ARG A 48 -7.83 -5.90 -5.58
C ARG A 48 -6.34 -5.75 -5.78
N LYS A 49 -5.89 -6.03 -6.99
CA LYS A 49 -4.52 -5.74 -7.40
C LYS A 49 -4.41 -4.25 -7.74
N VAL A 50 -3.54 -3.53 -7.04
CA VAL A 50 -3.32 -2.09 -7.22
C VAL A 50 -1.84 -1.79 -7.35
N HIS A 51 -1.49 -0.59 -7.85
CA HIS A 51 -0.10 -0.13 -7.88
C HIS A 51 0.26 0.60 -6.59
N PHE A 52 1.46 0.38 -6.09
CA PHE A 52 2.03 1.17 -4.99
C PHE A 52 2.40 2.56 -5.51
N GLY A 53 1.58 3.53 -5.17
CA GLY A 53 1.56 4.87 -5.72
C GLY A 53 0.31 5.11 -6.58
N LEU A 54 -0.33 6.23 -6.36
CA LEU A 54 -1.56 6.59 -7.07
C LEU A 54 -1.23 7.01 -8.51
N ILE A 55 -1.79 6.29 -9.47
CA ILE A 55 -1.69 6.64 -10.89
C ILE A 55 -2.90 7.49 -11.26
N LEU A 56 -2.66 8.75 -11.57
CA LEU A 56 -3.71 9.71 -11.87
C LEU A 56 -4.23 9.52 -13.30
N LYS A 57 -5.51 9.87 -13.52
CA LYS A 57 -6.15 9.70 -14.85
C LYS A 57 -5.47 10.48 -15.97
N TRP A 58 -4.87 11.62 -15.62
CA TRP A 58 -4.19 12.50 -16.56
C TRP A 58 -2.69 12.18 -16.75
N ALA A 59 -2.17 11.20 -15.99
CA ALA A 59 -0.76 10.82 -16.11
C ALA A 59 -0.50 10.11 -17.44
N GLU A 60 0.52 10.52 -18.15
CA GLU A 60 0.92 9.95 -19.43
C GLU A 60 1.47 8.52 -19.26
N ASP A 61 2.11 8.27 -18.12
CA ASP A 61 2.67 6.96 -17.78
C ASP A 61 2.57 6.65 -16.28
N LYS A 62 3.09 5.48 -15.89
CA LYS A 62 3.06 5.00 -14.49
C LYS A 62 4.17 5.61 -13.61
N SER A 63 5.09 6.41 -14.14
CA SER A 63 6.24 6.94 -13.40
C SER A 63 5.84 7.85 -12.24
N ILE A 64 4.65 8.46 -12.33
CA ILE A 64 4.08 9.29 -11.27
C ILE A 64 3.91 8.53 -9.94
N ALA A 65 3.79 7.21 -9.99
CA ALA A 65 3.69 6.37 -8.78
C ALA A 65 4.87 6.59 -7.83
N SER A 66 6.06 6.88 -8.36
CA SER A 66 7.26 7.21 -7.57
C SER A 66 7.14 8.50 -6.75
N LYS A 67 6.17 9.35 -7.05
CA LYS A 67 5.89 10.64 -6.37
C LYS A 67 4.62 10.62 -5.54
N THR A 68 3.77 9.60 -5.71
CA THR A 68 2.43 9.51 -5.12
C THR A 68 2.24 8.31 -4.20
N TYR A 69 3.31 7.62 -3.82
CA TYR A 69 3.25 6.45 -2.94
C TYR A 69 3.13 6.80 -1.45
N ASN A 70 3.45 8.05 -1.07
CA ASN A 70 3.29 8.56 0.29
C ASN A 70 2.36 9.76 0.34
N ALA A 71 1.36 9.67 1.20
CA ALA A 71 0.44 10.77 1.49
C ALA A 71 0.50 11.10 2.99
N ARG A 72 0.69 12.37 3.31
CA ARG A 72 0.62 12.85 4.69
C ARG A 72 -0.81 13.24 5.01
N SER A 73 -1.34 12.78 6.13
CA SER A 73 -2.69 13.10 6.59
C SER A 73 -2.95 14.61 6.66
N GLU A 74 -1.94 15.39 7.09
CA GLU A 74 -2.05 16.84 7.27
C GLU A 74 -2.23 17.60 5.96
N THR A 75 -1.76 17.05 4.84
CA THR A 75 -1.82 17.72 3.52
C THR A 75 -2.65 16.97 2.49
N LEU A 76 -3.27 15.86 2.89
CA LEU A 76 -3.99 14.96 2.00
C LEU A 76 -5.08 15.66 1.18
N LEU A 77 -5.87 16.51 1.85
CA LEU A 77 -6.96 17.26 1.22
C LEU A 77 -6.50 18.51 0.46
N GLN A 78 -5.22 18.85 0.50
CA GLN A 78 -4.64 20.00 -0.20
C GLN A 78 -3.93 19.62 -1.49
N LYS A 79 -3.51 18.34 -1.61
CA LYS A 79 -2.80 17.86 -2.79
C LYS A 79 -3.76 17.37 -3.85
N ALA A 80 -3.73 17.99 -5.02
CA ALA A 80 -4.55 17.63 -6.17
C ALA A 80 -4.51 16.12 -6.51
N SER A 81 -3.37 15.47 -6.25
CA SER A 81 -3.20 14.03 -6.49
C SER A 81 -4.14 13.15 -5.66
N PHE A 82 -4.53 13.58 -4.46
CA PHE A 82 -5.28 12.76 -3.52
C PHE A 82 -6.72 13.23 -3.28
N ILE A 83 -7.07 14.46 -3.67
CA ILE A 83 -8.40 15.05 -3.43
C ILE A 83 -9.51 14.17 -4.00
N GLU A 84 -9.37 13.73 -5.25
CA GLU A 84 -10.41 12.93 -5.91
C GLU A 84 -10.61 11.59 -5.21
N ALA A 85 -9.52 10.85 -4.93
CA ALA A 85 -9.59 9.56 -4.28
C ALA A 85 -10.13 9.66 -2.85
N THR A 86 -9.75 10.72 -2.11
CA THR A 86 -10.23 10.97 -0.75
C THR A 86 -11.71 11.34 -0.74
N SER A 87 -12.16 12.22 -1.61
CA SER A 87 -13.56 12.65 -1.68
C SER A 87 -14.52 11.53 -2.08
N LYS A 88 -14.02 10.53 -2.82
CA LYS A 88 -14.79 9.36 -3.26
C LYS A 88 -14.61 8.14 -2.36
N TYR A 89 -13.92 8.27 -1.22
CA TYR A 89 -13.59 7.18 -0.31
C TYR A 89 -12.93 5.97 -1.01
N GLN A 90 -12.08 6.25 -2.02
CA GLN A 90 -11.37 5.24 -2.80
C GLN A 90 -10.08 4.82 -2.13
N PHE A 91 -10.21 4.09 -1.03
CA PHE A 91 -9.07 3.54 -0.32
C PHE A 91 -9.37 2.16 0.25
N GLY A 92 -8.32 1.44 0.57
CA GLY A 92 -8.36 0.16 1.25
C GLY A 92 -7.15 0.03 2.16
N VAL A 93 -6.94 -1.14 2.68
CA VAL A 93 -5.80 -1.44 3.55
C VAL A 93 -4.91 -2.50 2.91
N ILE A 94 -3.63 -2.39 3.16
CA ILE A 94 -2.64 -3.38 2.79
C ILE A 94 -2.17 -4.01 4.08
N PRO A 95 -2.51 -5.27 4.38
CA PRO A 95 -1.93 -6.00 5.48
C PRO A 95 -0.46 -6.28 5.19
N VAL A 96 0.42 -5.88 6.09
CA VAL A 96 1.88 -5.93 5.94
C VAL A 96 2.47 -6.58 7.19
N PHE A 97 3.40 -7.51 7.03
CA PHE A 97 4.08 -8.10 8.18
C PHE A 97 5.44 -7.45 8.48
N GLU A 98 6.06 -6.80 7.51
CA GLU A 98 7.33 -6.09 7.67
C GLU A 98 7.37 -4.88 6.74
N PHE A 99 7.82 -3.74 7.25
CA PHE A 99 8.07 -2.57 6.43
C PHE A 99 9.45 -1.98 6.73
N TYR A 100 10.00 -1.24 5.79
CA TYR A 100 11.36 -0.75 5.85
C TYR A 100 11.42 0.77 5.85
N GLU A 101 12.26 1.27 6.74
CA GLU A 101 12.58 2.70 6.82
C GLU A 101 14.08 2.90 6.72
N SER A 102 14.50 4.02 6.13
CA SER A 102 15.89 4.42 6.09
C SER A 102 16.23 5.27 7.30
N LYS A 103 17.23 4.85 8.07
CA LYS A 103 17.82 5.64 9.14
C LYS A 103 19.23 6.08 8.72
N TYR A 104 19.54 7.35 8.89
CA TYR A 104 20.88 7.86 8.63
C TYR A 104 21.74 7.70 9.88
N ILE A 105 22.84 6.95 9.75
CA ILE A 105 23.87 6.80 10.78
C ILE A 105 25.18 7.28 10.14
N GLU A 106 25.84 8.26 10.77
CA GLU A 106 27.07 8.87 10.25
C GLU A 106 26.95 9.32 8.78
N GLN A 107 25.83 9.97 8.45
CA GLN A 107 25.49 10.47 7.11
C GLN A 107 25.30 9.36 6.04
N LYS A 108 25.31 8.09 6.42
CA LYS A 108 25.02 6.96 5.52
C LYS A 108 23.62 6.42 5.77
N PRO A 109 22.81 6.22 4.71
CA PRO A 109 21.51 5.60 4.87
C PRO A 109 21.68 4.12 5.23
N GLN A 110 21.00 3.69 6.29
CA GLN A 110 20.87 2.28 6.65
C GLN A 110 19.40 1.88 6.58
N ARG A 111 19.14 0.74 5.96
CA ARG A 111 17.79 0.18 5.87
C ARG A 111 17.48 -0.58 7.15
N TRP A 112 16.35 -0.24 7.76
CA TRP A 112 15.84 -0.91 8.95
C TRP A 112 14.51 -1.57 8.63
N GLY A 113 14.40 -2.87 8.92
CA GLY A 113 13.14 -3.59 8.89
C GLY A 113 12.42 -3.46 10.22
N LEU A 114 11.12 -3.21 10.16
CA LEU A 114 10.22 -3.15 11.32
C LEU A 114 9.18 -4.24 11.15
N ASP A 115 9.19 -5.19 12.07
CA ASP A 115 8.20 -6.25 12.19
C ASP A 115 7.52 -6.19 13.57
N ASP A 116 6.41 -6.88 13.71
CA ASP A 116 5.81 -7.10 15.02
C ASP A 116 6.25 -8.46 15.57
N ARG A 117 7.09 -8.45 16.59
CA ARG A 117 7.57 -9.67 17.26
C ARG A 117 6.46 -10.57 17.81
N MET A 118 5.25 -10.05 17.97
CA MET A 118 4.06 -10.81 18.37
C MET A 118 3.31 -11.41 17.17
N GLY A 119 3.81 -11.25 15.96
CA GLY A 119 3.22 -11.81 14.74
C GLY A 119 1.95 -11.11 14.27
N ARG A 120 1.68 -9.90 14.75
CA ARG A 120 0.55 -9.09 14.27
C ARG A 120 0.89 -8.44 12.93
N LEU A 121 -0.13 -8.11 12.15
CA LEU A 121 0.03 -7.38 10.90
C LEU A 121 -0.09 -5.87 11.12
N PHE A 122 0.71 -5.10 10.39
CA PHE A 122 0.47 -3.68 10.20
C PHE A 122 -0.59 -3.48 9.12
N LEU A 123 -1.38 -2.43 9.23
CA LEU A 123 -2.34 -2.04 8.20
C LEU A 123 -1.92 -0.70 7.61
N LEU A 124 -1.48 -0.73 6.36
CA LEU A 124 -1.20 0.49 5.61
C LEU A 124 -2.46 0.91 4.84
N VAL A 125 -2.86 2.16 4.98
CA VAL A 125 -3.95 2.72 4.17
C VAL A 125 -3.39 3.09 2.80
N HIS A 126 -4.08 2.67 1.74
CA HIS A 126 -3.69 2.96 0.37
C HIS A 126 -4.89 3.42 -0.46
N PHE A 127 -4.65 4.38 -1.34
CA PHE A 127 -5.68 4.87 -2.25
C PHE A 127 -5.85 3.95 -3.45
N MET A 128 -7.09 3.73 -3.82
CA MET A 128 -7.45 3.04 -5.05
C MET A 128 -7.76 4.06 -6.13
N LYS A 129 -7.23 3.84 -7.34
CA LYS A 129 -7.82 4.45 -8.51
C LYS A 129 -9.18 3.80 -8.74
N SER A 130 -10.23 4.58 -9.00
CA SER A 130 -11.46 3.99 -9.50
C SER A 130 -11.13 3.27 -10.81
N VAL A 131 -11.22 1.96 -10.77
CA VAL A 131 -11.27 1.18 -12.01
C VAL A 131 -12.64 1.44 -12.60
N VAL A 132 -12.63 2.14 -13.67
CA VAL A 132 -13.79 2.20 -14.53
C VAL A 132 -13.92 0.87 -15.25
#